data_ce8bf807cbb3d35122d2a99dc2628db5
#
_entry.id   ce8bf807cbb3d35122d2a99dc2628db5
#
_cell.length_a   1.000
_cell.length_b   1.000
_cell.length_c   1.000
_cell.angle_alpha   90.00
_cell.angle_beta   90.00
_cell.angle_gamma   90.00
#
_symmetry.space_group_name_H-M   'P 1'
#
loop_
_entity.id
_entity.type
_entity.pdbx_description
1 polymer ?
#
loop_
_entity_poly.entity_id
_entity_poly.type
_entity_poly.pdbx_seq_one_letter_code
_entity_poly.pdbx_strand_id
1 'polypeptide(L)'
;VTPGTVIETNLLEEKKNNYIMAIYKSGLYFGISVCDISTGEFLATQIVEHNNFARLLDEISRYSPAEIIVSDMMFNSKTEIEKIKERFETYISKESEESFDGEYELLSGMYNIIDDKNEKIKNLSDKKLAIYAINALLKYLEDTQKTSLDHINTIKIYNTTRYMALDINARRNLEITEKMRDKSKKGTLLWVLDKTSTSMGGRLLRRWLNDPLIDRKEINDRLDAVEELKDSIILRGDVIDALKKVYDIERLAGKISYGNANGRDMISLKNSVKQLPQIKKVLSTTGAGLLKEIYENIDTLDDIYEIIEKSIVDEPPIGVKDGGIIKIGYDPEIDKLKLATTEGKKWILELESKEREQTGIKGLKVGFNKVFGYFIEVTKSNLSMVPDRYVRKQTLTNCERYITEELKNLENQILGAEERVVTLEYNAFCEIRSSIEKQIQRIQKTATLVSTLDVLVSFATVAEDMNYVKPEVDNGGVIDIKEGRHPVIEKMISNSNFVPNDTYLDEEGNRLAIITGPNMAGKS
;
A
#
# COMPACT_ATOMS: atom_id res chain seq x y z
N VAL A 1 18.28 0.99 2.84
CA VAL A 1 16.97 1.61 2.56
C VAL A 1 17.21 3.07 2.21
N THR A 2 16.74 3.51 1.06
CA THR A 2 16.81 4.89 0.56
C THR A 2 15.42 5.54 0.60
N PRO A 3 15.28 6.87 0.41
CA PRO A 3 13.97 7.51 0.49
C PRO A 3 12.91 6.93 -0.45
N GLY A 4 13.30 6.49 -1.65
CA GLY A 4 12.40 5.89 -2.64
C GLY A 4 12.12 4.40 -2.43
N THR A 5 12.88 3.73 -1.55
CA THR A 5 12.80 2.28 -1.33
C THR A 5 12.18 1.88 0.02
N VAL A 6 11.45 2.78 0.65
CA VAL A 6 10.74 2.51 1.91
C VAL A 6 9.51 1.63 1.67
N ILE A 7 9.40 0.53 2.43
CA ILE A 7 8.28 -0.43 2.37
C ILE A 7 7.45 -0.41 3.66
N GLU A 8 8.08 0.00 4.79
CA GLU A 8 7.41 0.01 6.08
C GLU A 8 6.27 1.01 6.11
N THR A 9 5.04 0.53 6.29
CA THR A 9 3.82 1.34 6.21
C THR A 9 3.74 2.45 7.26
N ASN A 10 4.39 2.30 8.41
CA ASN A 10 4.49 3.32 9.46
C ASN A 10 5.38 4.52 9.06
N LEU A 11 6.23 4.37 8.05
CA LEU A 11 7.09 5.43 7.50
C LEU A 11 6.49 6.06 6.23
N LEU A 12 5.39 5.53 5.72
CA LEU A 12 4.73 5.99 4.50
C LEU A 12 3.45 6.76 4.82
N GLU A 13 3.20 7.85 4.10
CA GLU A 13 1.90 8.51 4.12
C GLU A 13 0.84 7.57 3.51
N GLU A 14 -0.31 7.39 4.19
CA GLU A 14 -1.32 6.42 3.78
C GLU A 14 -1.92 6.71 2.40
N LYS A 15 -2.28 7.99 2.14
CA LYS A 15 -2.94 8.44 0.91
C LYS A 15 -2.00 9.10 -0.10
N LYS A 16 -0.69 8.77 -0.04
CA LYS A 16 0.33 9.24 -0.99
C LYS A 16 1.22 8.09 -1.41
N ASN A 17 1.54 8.03 -2.71
CA ASN A 17 2.53 7.10 -3.23
C ASN A 17 3.94 7.54 -2.85
N ASN A 18 4.85 6.58 -2.72
CA ASN A 18 6.27 6.82 -2.51
C ASN A 18 7.05 6.42 -3.76
N TYR A 19 7.11 7.32 -4.72
CA TYR A 19 7.73 7.03 -6.00
C TYR A 19 9.25 7.15 -5.97
N ILE A 20 9.91 6.20 -6.64
CA ILE A 20 11.28 6.29 -7.10
C ILE A 20 11.25 6.39 -8.63
N MET A 21 12.11 7.24 -9.21
CA MET A 21 12.13 7.51 -10.65
C MET A 21 13.54 7.28 -11.20
N ALA A 22 13.67 6.62 -12.35
CA ALA A 22 14.92 6.60 -13.09
C ALA A 22 14.78 7.40 -14.38
N ILE A 23 15.82 8.16 -14.71
CA ILE A 23 15.87 9.04 -15.89
C ILE A 23 17.14 8.74 -16.70
N TYR A 24 16.95 8.40 -17.98
CA TYR A 24 18.01 8.24 -18.95
C TYR A 24 17.93 9.30 -20.05
N LYS A 25 19.04 9.97 -20.35
CA LYS A 25 19.11 11.06 -21.35
C LYS A 25 19.93 10.64 -22.57
N SER A 26 19.41 10.88 -23.76
CA SER A 26 20.14 10.78 -25.03
C SER A 26 19.75 11.91 -25.95
N GLY A 27 20.63 12.92 -26.08
CA GLY A 27 20.35 14.13 -26.84
C GLY A 27 19.15 14.91 -26.28
N LEU A 28 18.09 15.06 -27.09
CA LEU A 28 16.83 15.70 -26.71
C LEU A 28 15.78 14.70 -26.17
N TYR A 29 16.10 13.42 -26.10
CA TYR A 29 15.18 12.39 -25.66
C TYR A 29 15.46 11.98 -24.22
N PHE A 30 14.40 11.72 -23.46
CA PHE A 30 14.47 11.19 -22.09
C PHE A 30 13.60 9.95 -21.98
N GLY A 31 14.20 8.87 -21.49
CA GLY A 31 13.50 7.72 -20.96
C GLY A 31 13.23 7.94 -19.48
N ILE A 32 12.03 7.67 -19.05
CA ILE A 32 11.60 7.84 -17.65
C ILE A 32 10.91 6.56 -17.21
N SER A 33 11.30 6.04 -16.05
CA SER A 33 10.57 4.99 -15.35
C SER A 33 10.27 5.41 -13.92
N VAL A 34 9.13 4.98 -13.40
CA VAL A 34 8.63 5.36 -12.06
C VAL A 34 8.07 4.13 -11.38
N CYS A 35 8.43 3.89 -10.14
CA CYS A 35 7.92 2.77 -9.35
C CYS A 35 7.52 3.21 -7.94
N ASP A 36 6.38 2.72 -7.47
CA ASP A 36 6.06 2.68 -6.03
C ASP A 36 6.20 1.23 -5.56
N ILE A 37 7.29 0.96 -4.87
CA ILE A 37 7.62 -0.39 -4.41
C ILE A 37 6.55 -0.92 -3.45
N SER A 38 5.95 -0.07 -2.63
CA SER A 38 4.98 -0.48 -1.62
C SER A 38 3.67 -1.03 -2.23
N THR A 39 3.33 -0.59 -3.45
CA THR A 39 2.11 -1.00 -4.17
C THR A 39 2.40 -1.93 -5.35
N GLY A 40 3.66 -1.96 -5.82
CA GLY A 40 4.06 -2.68 -7.03
C GLY A 40 3.70 -1.96 -8.34
N GLU A 41 3.30 -0.69 -8.28
CA GLU A 41 3.05 0.11 -9.46
C GLU A 41 4.36 0.44 -10.18
N PHE A 42 4.44 0.10 -11.48
CA PHE A 42 5.60 0.40 -12.32
C PHE A 42 5.16 1.00 -13.65
N LEU A 43 5.60 2.22 -13.91
CA LEU A 43 5.22 3.01 -15.07
C LEU A 43 6.48 3.43 -15.83
N ALA A 44 6.38 3.56 -17.16
CA ALA A 44 7.48 4.14 -17.92
C ALA A 44 6.98 4.91 -19.14
N THR A 45 7.80 5.83 -19.63
CA THR A 45 7.53 6.62 -20.84
C THR A 45 8.82 7.10 -21.47
N GLN A 46 8.69 7.62 -22.69
CA GLN A 46 9.76 8.35 -23.36
C GLN A 46 9.21 9.68 -23.85
N ILE A 47 9.93 10.75 -23.57
CA ILE A 47 9.56 12.11 -23.98
C ILE A 47 10.64 12.73 -24.88
N VAL A 48 10.22 13.69 -25.70
CA VAL A 48 11.12 14.55 -26.50
C VAL A 48 11.08 15.94 -25.89
N GLU A 49 12.25 16.47 -25.59
CA GLU A 49 12.38 17.78 -24.97
C GLU A 49 12.84 18.83 -25.99
N HIS A 50 12.02 19.86 -26.16
CA HIS A 50 12.33 20.99 -27.05
C HIS A 50 12.47 22.32 -26.29
N ASN A 51 12.00 22.38 -25.04
CA ASN A 51 11.86 23.60 -24.25
C ASN A 51 12.58 23.54 -22.90
N ASN A 52 13.92 23.57 -22.92
CA ASN A 52 14.71 23.81 -21.71
C ASN A 52 14.31 22.94 -20.49
N PHE A 53 14.05 21.66 -20.72
CA PHE A 53 13.63 20.65 -19.73
C PHE A 53 12.21 20.82 -19.15
N ALA A 54 11.35 21.60 -19.74
CA ALA A 54 10.01 21.85 -19.23
C ALA A 54 9.20 20.54 -19.08
N ARG A 55 9.16 19.71 -20.12
CA ARG A 55 8.43 18.41 -20.08
C ARG A 55 9.00 17.43 -19.07
N LEU A 56 10.33 17.38 -18.91
CA LEU A 56 10.95 16.55 -17.89
C LEU A 56 10.55 17.02 -16.49
N LEU A 57 10.59 18.33 -16.24
CA LEU A 57 10.20 18.91 -14.96
C LEU A 57 8.71 18.70 -14.67
N ASP A 58 7.86 18.71 -15.69
CA ASP A 58 6.43 18.41 -15.57
C ASP A 58 6.19 16.94 -15.16
N GLU A 59 6.93 15.98 -15.74
CA GLU A 59 6.85 14.57 -15.34
C GLU A 59 7.40 14.35 -13.91
N ILE A 60 8.50 15.00 -13.52
CA ILE A 60 8.98 14.97 -12.13
C ILE A 60 7.92 15.56 -11.18
N SER A 61 7.31 16.69 -11.54
CA SER A 61 6.24 17.31 -10.75
C SER A 61 5.00 16.42 -10.62
N ARG A 62 4.68 15.67 -11.67
CA ARG A 62 3.54 14.76 -11.74
C ARG A 62 3.61 13.66 -10.70
N TYR A 63 4.77 13.03 -10.56
CA TYR A 63 4.99 11.93 -9.63
C TYR A 63 5.55 12.37 -8.29
N SER A 64 6.22 13.53 -8.24
CA SER A 64 6.89 14.05 -7.04
C SER A 64 7.73 12.97 -6.34
N PRO A 65 8.68 12.33 -7.04
CA PRO A 65 9.41 11.19 -6.51
C PRO A 65 10.25 11.56 -5.30
N ALA A 66 10.31 10.66 -4.31
CA ALA A 66 11.18 10.81 -3.14
C ALA A 66 12.66 10.65 -3.52
N GLU A 67 12.92 9.89 -4.60
CA GLU A 67 14.26 9.63 -5.10
C GLU A 67 14.27 9.59 -6.63
N ILE A 68 15.33 10.16 -7.23
CA ILE A 68 15.58 10.11 -8.68
C ILE A 68 16.94 9.47 -8.92
N ILE A 69 16.97 8.45 -9.77
CA ILE A 69 18.16 7.78 -10.24
C ILE A 69 18.54 8.33 -11.61
N VAL A 70 19.78 8.72 -11.80
CA VAL A 70 20.29 9.23 -13.06
C VAL A 70 21.60 8.55 -13.43
N SER A 71 21.94 8.51 -14.74
CA SER A 71 23.23 8.01 -15.19
C SER A 71 24.39 8.92 -14.76
N ASP A 72 25.62 8.37 -14.70
CA ASP A 72 26.83 9.14 -14.40
C ASP A 72 26.96 10.38 -15.29
N MET A 73 26.65 10.25 -16.58
CA MET A 73 26.71 11.35 -17.53
C MET A 73 25.72 12.46 -17.20
N MET A 74 24.47 12.11 -16.85
CA MET A 74 23.46 13.08 -16.46
C MET A 74 23.77 13.70 -15.10
N PHE A 75 24.29 12.93 -14.14
CA PHE A 75 24.66 13.43 -12.82
C PHE A 75 25.76 14.51 -12.88
N ASN A 76 26.70 14.37 -13.83
CA ASN A 76 27.76 15.35 -14.07
C ASN A 76 27.30 16.59 -14.86
N SER A 77 26.07 16.55 -15.42
CA SER A 77 25.45 17.69 -16.08
C SER A 77 24.86 18.65 -15.06
N LYS A 78 25.66 19.63 -14.62
CA LYS A 78 25.29 20.60 -13.58
C LYS A 78 23.97 21.31 -13.86
N THR A 79 23.71 21.68 -15.12
CA THR A 79 22.54 22.46 -15.50
C THR A 79 21.21 21.73 -15.23
N GLU A 80 21.12 20.44 -15.56
CA GLU A 80 19.91 19.64 -15.36
C GLU A 80 19.69 19.34 -13.87
N ILE A 81 20.75 18.90 -13.21
CA ILE A 81 20.68 18.53 -11.78
C ILE A 81 20.35 19.75 -10.90
N GLU A 82 20.96 20.92 -11.19
CA GLU A 82 20.64 22.15 -10.46
C GLU A 82 19.17 22.55 -10.64
N LYS A 83 18.63 22.50 -11.86
CA LYS A 83 17.22 22.79 -12.10
C LYS A 83 16.26 21.86 -11.37
N ILE A 84 16.60 20.57 -11.25
CA ILE A 84 15.78 19.62 -10.48
C ILE A 84 15.86 19.98 -8.99
N LYS A 85 17.06 20.18 -8.44
CA LYS A 85 17.27 20.51 -7.01
C LYS A 85 16.65 21.83 -6.58
N GLU A 86 16.62 22.83 -7.46
CA GLU A 86 16.00 24.13 -7.18
C GLU A 86 14.48 24.06 -7.02
N ARG A 87 13.84 23.05 -7.67
CA ARG A 87 12.37 22.97 -7.75
C ARG A 87 11.76 21.85 -6.94
N PHE A 88 12.53 20.79 -6.67
CA PHE A 88 12.02 19.59 -6.01
C PHE A 88 12.90 19.21 -4.81
N GLU A 89 12.24 18.85 -3.73
CA GLU A 89 12.87 18.23 -2.56
C GLU A 89 12.95 16.71 -2.80
N THR A 90 13.88 16.29 -3.65
CA THR A 90 14.08 14.87 -4.00
C THR A 90 15.55 14.49 -3.81
N TYR A 91 15.78 13.26 -3.39
CA TYR A 91 17.13 12.71 -3.32
C TYR A 91 17.57 12.27 -4.73
N ILE A 92 18.78 12.61 -5.14
CA ILE A 92 19.30 12.23 -6.46
C ILE A 92 20.46 11.27 -6.27
N SER A 93 20.26 10.03 -6.72
CA SER A 93 21.25 8.96 -6.76
C SER A 93 21.85 8.84 -8.16
N LYS A 94 23.11 8.46 -8.24
CA LYS A 94 23.76 8.16 -9.52
C LYS A 94 23.98 6.66 -9.69
N GLU A 95 23.84 6.20 -10.92
CA GLU A 95 24.10 4.83 -11.34
C GLU A 95 25.04 4.80 -12.54
N SER A 96 25.79 3.70 -12.69
CA SER A 96 26.66 3.51 -13.84
C SER A 96 25.86 3.44 -15.15
N GLU A 97 26.47 3.85 -16.27
CA GLU A 97 25.82 3.74 -17.59
C GLU A 97 25.42 2.28 -17.90
N GLU A 98 26.21 1.29 -17.44
CA GLU A 98 25.92 -0.14 -17.61
C GLU A 98 24.61 -0.58 -16.92
N SER A 99 24.15 0.13 -15.90
CA SER A 99 22.89 -0.15 -15.23
C SER A 99 21.67 0.19 -16.10
N PHE A 100 21.86 1.05 -17.11
CA PHE A 100 20.83 1.43 -18.06
C PHE A 100 20.79 0.51 -19.29
N ASP A 101 21.84 -0.27 -19.55
CA ASP A 101 21.85 -1.19 -20.69
C ASP A 101 20.83 -2.32 -20.50
N GLY A 102 20.05 -2.60 -21.55
CA GLY A 102 19.08 -3.67 -21.53
C GLY A 102 18.32 -3.80 -22.84
N GLU A 103 17.74 -4.97 -23.03
CA GLU A 103 17.00 -5.35 -24.22
C GLU A 103 15.52 -5.60 -23.89
N TYR A 104 14.64 -5.24 -24.82
CA TYR A 104 13.19 -5.44 -24.66
C TYR A 104 12.84 -6.93 -24.51
N GLU A 105 13.51 -7.80 -25.25
CA GLU A 105 13.27 -9.24 -25.26
C GLU A 105 13.46 -9.86 -23.86
N LEU A 106 14.49 -9.44 -23.15
CA LEU A 106 14.76 -9.88 -21.77
C LEU A 106 13.63 -9.40 -20.82
N LEU A 107 13.29 -8.12 -20.90
CA LEU A 107 12.22 -7.55 -20.07
C LEU A 107 10.85 -8.19 -20.35
N SER A 108 10.50 -8.40 -21.63
CA SER A 108 9.22 -9.00 -22.02
C SER A 108 9.10 -10.48 -21.68
N GLY A 109 10.23 -11.15 -21.43
CA GLY A 109 10.28 -12.51 -20.90
C GLY A 109 10.02 -12.61 -19.40
N MET A 110 10.34 -11.55 -18.66
CA MET A 110 10.22 -11.49 -17.19
C MET A 110 8.97 -10.73 -16.71
N TYR A 111 8.55 -9.71 -17.44
CA TYR A 111 7.48 -8.79 -17.05
C TYR A 111 6.37 -8.72 -18.10
N ASN A 112 5.14 -8.50 -17.64
CA ASN A 112 4.01 -8.19 -18.53
C ASN A 112 4.06 -6.71 -18.91
N ILE A 113 4.52 -6.39 -20.13
CA ILE A 113 4.62 -5.01 -20.61
C ILE A 113 3.35 -4.64 -21.35
N ILE A 114 2.61 -3.66 -20.85
CA ILE A 114 1.32 -3.21 -21.36
C ILE A 114 1.34 -1.71 -21.69
N ASP A 115 0.40 -1.32 -22.53
CA ASP A 115 0.13 0.09 -22.87
C ASP A 115 -0.92 0.72 -21.95
N ASP A 116 -1.32 1.95 -22.30
CA ASP A 116 -2.37 2.69 -21.59
C ASP A 116 -3.75 2.04 -21.62
N LYS A 117 -4.02 1.17 -22.61
CA LYS A 117 -5.27 0.42 -22.77
C LYS A 117 -5.21 -0.95 -22.10
N ASN A 118 -4.12 -1.24 -21.37
CA ASN A 118 -3.79 -2.54 -20.79
C ASN A 118 -3.60 -3.66 -21.84
N GLU A 119 -3.26 -3.30 -23.09
CA GLU A 119 -2.93 -4.25 -24.13
C GLU A 119 -1.43 -4.57 -24.11
N LYS A 120 -1.09 -5.84 -24.32
CA LYS A 120 0.32 -6.29 -24.32
C LYS A 120 1.08 -5.68 -25.50
N ILE A 121 2.15 -4.97 -25.21
CA ILE A 121 3.02 -4.37 -26.23
C ILE A 121 3.93 -5.46 -26.79
N LYS A 122 4.03 -5.56 -28.11
CA LYS A 122 4.85 -6.57 -28.80
C LYS A 122 6.22 -6.05 -29.20
N ASN A 123 6.40 -4.74 -29.32
CA ASN A 123 7.64 -4.10 -29.71
C ASN A 123 7.76 -2.69 -29.12
N LEU A 124 8.91 -2.32 -28.63
CA LEU A 124 9.24 -1.00 -28.07
C LEU A 124 10.42 -0.34 -28.79
N SER A 125 10.66 -0.68 -30.05
CA SER A 125 11.75 -0.07 -30.83
C SER A 125 11.74 1.46 -30.82
N ASP A 126 10.54 2.05 -30.80
CA ASP A 126 10.34 3.51 -30.79
C ASP A 126 10.52 4.14 -29.39
N LYS A 127 10.59 3.33 -28.33
CA LYS A 127 10.71 3.76 -26.92
C LYS A 127 11.93 3.17 -26.23
N LYS A 128 13.04 3.03 -26.94
CA LYS A 128 14.26 2.39 -26.44
C LYS A 128 14.81 3.02 -25.15
N LEU A 129 14.68 4.35 -24.99
CA LEU A 129 15.17 5.01 -23.79
C LEU A 129 14.28 4.72 -22.56
N ALA A 130 12.98 4.45 -22.76
CA ALA A 130 12.14 3.96 -21.67
C ALA A 130 12.62 2.61 -21.16
N ILE A 131 13.08 1.71 -22.06
CA ILE A 131 13.67 0.42 -21.69
C ILE A 131 14.92 0.63 -20.83
N TYR A 132 15.80 1.55 -21.21
CA TYR A 132 16.99 1.88 -20.44
C TYR A 132 16.66 2.38 -19.04
N ALA A 133 15.69 3.28 -18.92
CA ALA A 133 15.23 3.74 -17.60
C ALA A 133 14.61 2.62 -16.76
N ILE A 134 13.85 1.70 -17.38
CA ILE A 134 13.27 0.53 -16.70
C ILE A 134 14.37 -0.36 -16.14
N ASN A 135 15.38 -0.70 -16.95
CA ASN A 135 16.48 -1.56 -16.53
C ASN A 135 17.25 -0.97 -15.33
N ALA A 136 17.59 0.32 -15.41
CA ALA A 136 18.29 0.99 -14.31
C ALA A 136 17.49 0.95 -13.01
N LEU A 137 16.18 1.19 -13.11
CA LEU A 137 15.30 1.16 -11.94
C LEU A 137 15.18 -0.25 -11.35
N LEU A 138 14.96 -1.27 -12.18
CA LEU A 138 14.88 -2.66 -11.73
C LEU A 138 16.18 -3.11 -11.07
N LYS A 139 17.33 -2.85 -11.70
CA LYS A 139 18.64 -3.19 -11.16
C LYS A 139 18.89 -2.51 -9.82
N TYR A 140 18.59 -1.22 -9.72
CA TYR A 140 18.70 -0.49 -8.46
C TYR A 140 17.80 -1.08 -7.35
N LEU A 141 16.58 -1.49 -7.70
CA LEU A 141 15.67 -2.12 -6.76
C LEU A 141 16.19 -3.50 -6.31
N GLU A 142 16.71 -4.33 -7.20
CA GLU A 142 17.32 -5.62 -6.88
C GLU A 142 18.53 -5.45 -5.94
N ASP A 143 19.42 -4.50 -6.24
CA ASP A 143 20.62 -4.23 -5.44
C ASP A 143 20.29 -3.69 -4.05
N THR A 144 19.25 -2.87 -3.93
CA THR A 144 18.87 -2.23 -2.67
C THR A 144 17.98 -3.10 -1.79
N GLN A 145 17.06 -3.87 -2.38
CA GLN A 145 16.09 -4.69 -1.64
C GLN A 145 16.62 -6.08 -1.28
N LYS A 146 17.47 -6.69 -2.13
CA LYS A 146 18.02 -8.05 -1.96
C LYS A 146 16.94 -9.14 -1.75
N THR A 147 15.73 -8.88 -2.21
CA THR A 147 14.57 -9.76 -2.14
C THR A 147 13.89 -9.82 -3.51
N SER A 148 13.07 -10.83 -3.76
CA SER A 148 12.30 -10.94 -5.00
C SER A 148 11.40 -9.71 -5.20
N LEU A 149 11.28 -9.29 -6.46
CA LEU A 149 10.40 -8.20 -6.91
C LEU A 149 9.12 -8.74 -7.59
N ASP A 150 8.69 -9.94 -7.26
CA ASP A 150 7.61 -10.68 -7.96
C ASP A 150 6.26 -9.95 -7.99
N HIS A 151 6.03 -9.00 -7.07
CA HIS A 151 4.85 -8.14 -7.08
C HIS A 151 4.92 -7.05 -8.16
N ILE A 152 6.11 -6.72 -8.66
CA ILE A 152 6.32 -5.87 -9.83
C ILE A 152 6.31 -6.78 -11.05
N ASN A 153 5.13 -7.26 -11.43
CA ASN A 153 4.96 -8.20 -12.53
C ASN A 153 4.51 -7.52 -13.83
N THR A 154 4.03 -6.29 -13.75
CA THR A 154 3.49 -5.53 -14.87
C THR A 154 4.15 -4.17 -14.96
N ILE A 155 4.67 -3.85 -16.14
CA ILE A 155 5.23 -2.55 -16.46
C ILE A 155 4.31 -1.87 -17.46
N LYS A 156 3.78 -0.71 -17.09
CA LYS A 156 2.87 0.05 -17.95
C LYS A 156 3.62 1.18 -18.67
N ILE A 157 3.64 1.09 -19.98
CA ILE A 157 4.20 2.15 -20.84
C ILE A 157 3.10 3.14 -21.19
N TYR A 158 3.12 4.32 -20.59
CA TYR A 158 2.11 5.34 -20.83
C TYR A 158 2.53 6.36 -21.88
N ASN A 159 1.51 6.98 -22.50
CA ASN A 159 1.68 8.11 -23.39
C ASN A 159 1.28 9.40 -22.66
N THR A 160 2.19 10.37 -22.62
CA THR A 160 1.94 11.66 -21.95
C THR A 160 0.79 12.45 -22.60
N THR A 161 0.46 12.16 -23.87
CA THR A 161 -0.64 12.84 -24.59
C THR A 161 -2.04 12.32 -24.25
N ARG A 162 -2.16 11.25 -23.44
CA ARG A 162 -3.45 10.74 -22.98
C ARG A 162 -4.13 11.64 -21.96
N TYR A 163 -3.33 12.42 -21.25
CA TYR A 163 -3.80 13.26 -20.16
C TYR A 163 -3.66 14.74 -20.54
N MET A 164 -4.52 15.57 -19.96
CA MET A 164 -4.41 17.02 -20.09
C MET A 164 -3.04 17.48 -19.52
N ALA A 165 -2.30 18.22 -20.34
CA ALA A 165 -1.00 18.74 -19.93
C ALA A 165 -1.18 19.80 -18.82
N LEU A 166 -0.77 19.46 -17.63
CA LEU A 166 -0.64 20.36 -16.50
C LEU A 166 0.83 20.62 -16.24
N ASP A 167 1.32 21.80 -16.57
CA ASP A 167 2.69 22.16 -16.25
C ASP A 167 2.88 22.38 -14.74
N ILE A 168 4.13 22.46 -14.30
CA ILE A 168 4.49 22.65 -12.90
C ILE A 168 3.86 23.93 -12.32
N ASN A 169 3.72 25.00 -13.12
CA ASN A 169 3.15 26.26 -12.66
C ASN A 169 1.62 26.14 -12.49
N ALA A 170 0.94 25.49 -13.44
CA ALA A 170 -0.50 25.23 -13.34
C ALA A 170 -0.82 24.38 -12.10
N ARG A 171 -0.10 23.26 -11.89
CA ARG A 171 -0.29 22.40 -10.69
C ARG A 171 -0.13 23.18 -9.40
N ARG A 172 0.94 23.97 -9.31
CA ARG A 172 1.27 24.79 -8.14
C ARG A 172 0.25 25.91 -7.91
N ASN A 173 -0.09 26.67 -8.95
CA ASN A 173 -0.96 27.85 -8.82
C ASN A 173 -2.42 27.48 -8.59
N LEU A 174 -2.88 26.34 -9.13
CA LEU A 174 -4.23 25.79 -8.88
C LEU A 174 -4.33 25.10 -7.52
N GLU A 175 -3.21 24.91 -6.81
CA GLU A 175 -3.18 24.21 -5.51
C GLU A 175 -4.02 22.92 -5.53
N ILE A 176 -3.76 22.07 -6.53
CA ILE A 176 -4.58 20.88 -6.80
C ILE A 176 -4.48 19.90 -5.62
N THR A 177 -3.27 19.58 -5.19
CA THR A 177 -3.03 18.56 -4.16
C THR A 177 -2.37 19.10 -2.91
N GLU A 178 -1.63 20.20 -3.01
CA GLU A 178 -0.85 20.80 -1.92
C GLU A 178 -0.87 22.33 -2.08
N LYS A 179 -0.93 23.04 -0.94
CA LYS A 179 -0.82 24.50 -0.93
C LYS A 179 0.59 24.95 -1.28
N MET A 180 0.69 26.06 -1.98
CA MET A 180 1.97 26.68 -2.33
C MET A 180 2.78 27.14 -1.13
N ARG A 181 2.10 27.61 -0.06
CA ARG A 181 2.75 28.25 1.09
C ARG A 181 3.33 27.26 2.10
N ASP A 182 2.57 26.23 2.46
CA ASP A 182 2.87 25.33 3.59
C ASP A 182 2.77 23.86 3.24
N LYS A 183 2.57 23.53 1.96
CA LYS A 183 2.38 22.17 1.43
C LYS A 183 1.25 21.37 2.13
N SER A 184 0.38 22.06 2.88
CA SER A 184 -0.75 21.40 3.54
C SER A 184 -1.84 21.00 2.55
N LYS A 185 -2.59 19.93 2.85
CA LYS A 185 -3.72 19.47 2.06
C LYS A 185 -4.97 20.35 2.20
N LYS A 186 -5.22 20.90 3.41
CA LYS A 186 -6.41 21.71 3.71
C LYS A 186 -6.43 22.98 2.87
N GLY A 187 -7.49 23.19 2.10
CA GLY A 187 -7.64 24.34 1.20
C GLY A 187 -7.17 24.05 -0.24
N THR A 188 -7.01 22.80 -0.62
CA THR A 188 -6.72 22.37 -1.99
C THR A 188 -7.94 21.72 -2.64
N LEU A 189 -7.91 21.50 -3.97
CA LEU A 189 -8.96 20.75 -4.66
C LEU A 189 -9.08 19.32 -4.11
N LEU A 190 -7.96 18.64 -3.86
CA LEU A 190 -7.92 17.32 -3.24
C LEU A 190 -8.63 17.30 -1.87
N TRP A 191 -8.46 18.35 -1.05
CA TRP A 191 -9.14 18.43 0.24
C TRP A 191 -10.66 18.52 0.11
N VAL A 192 -11.15 19.18 -0.93
CA VAL A 192 -12.59 19.25 -1.21
C VAL A 192 -13.13 17.88 -1.60
N LEU A 193 -12.44 17.20 -2.52
CA LEU A 193 -12.92 16.00 -3.21
C LEU A 193 -12.65 14.69 -2.46
N ASP A 194 -11.70 14.67 -1.49
CA ASP A 194 -11.34 13.44 -0.79
C ASP A 194 -12.30 13.09 0.33
N LYS A 195 -13.23 12.22 -0.01
CA LYS A 195 -14.12 11.47 0.89
C LYS A 195 -13.88 9.97 0.78
N THR A 196 -12.71 9.58 0.26
CA THR A 196 -12.37 8.16 0.10
C THR A 196 -12.29 7.45 1.45
N SER A 197 -12.81 6.23 1.48
CA SER A 197 -12.85 5.36 2.67
C SER A 197 -11.55 4.56 2.84
N THR A 198 -10.81 4.32 1.75
CA THR A 198 -9.58 3.51 1.73
C THR A 198 -8.35 4.35 1.41
N SER A 199 -7.19 3.90 1.89
CA SER A 199 -5.91 4.56 1.57
C SER A 199 -5.57 4.46 0.08
N MET A 200 -5.86 3.31 -0.55
CA MET A 200 -5.65 3.09 -1.98
C MET A 200 -6.57 3.97 -2.85
N GLY A 201 -7.83 4.16 -2.46
CA GLY A 201 -8.72 5.14 -3.11
C GLY A 201 -8.20 6.56 -3.00
N GLY A 202 -7.65 6.95 -1.84
CA GLY A 202 -7.03 8.27 -1.66
C GLY A 202 -5.80 8.49 -2.55
N ARG A 203 -4.95 7.47 -2.75
CA ARG A 203 -3.83 7.52 -3.70
C ARG A 203 -4.32 7.67 -5.14
N LEU A 204 -5.30 6.87 -5.52
CA LEU A 204 -5.87 6.94 -6.86
C LEU A 204 -6.55 8.28 -7.14
N LEU A 205 -7.28 8.84 -6.17
CA LEU A 205 -7.89 10.18 -6.30
C LEU A 205 -6.82 11.26 -6.53
N ARG A 206 -5.74 11.25 -5.75
CA ARG A 206 -4.61 12.19 -5.96
C ARG A 206 -4.04 12.05 -7.38
N ARG A 207 -3.90 10.83 -7.86
CA ARG A 207 -3.43 10.55 -9.22
C ARG A 207 -4.40 11.06 -10.28
N TRP A 208 -5.71 10.82 -10.15
CA TRP A 208 -6.71 11.31 -11.11
C TRP A 208 -6.75 12.83 -11.20
N LEU A 209 -6.50 13.54 -10.10
CA LEU A 209 -6.41 14.99 -10.10
C LEU A 209 -5.12 15.52 -10.76
N ASN A 210 -4.03 14.77 -10.65
CA ASN A 210 -2.79 15.11 -11.34
C ASN A 210 -2.80 14.76 -12.83
N ASP A 211 -3.63 13.79 -13.23
CA ASP A 211 -3.72 13.21 -14.57
C ASP A 211 -5.15 13.29 -15.12
N PRO A 212 -5.70 14.49 -15.38
CA PRO A 212 -7.05 14.61 -15.94
C PRO A 212 -7.12 13.97 -17.32
N LEU A 213 -8.18 13.22 -17.57
CA LEU A 213 -8.41 12.57 -18.86
C LEU A 213 -8.74 13.60 -19.95
N ILE A 214 -8.41 13.26 -21.21
CA ILE A 214 -8.81 13.99 -22.40
C ILE A 214 -9.88 13.20 -23.18
N ASP A 215 -9.83 11.88 -23.13
CA ASP A 215 -10.77 11.05 -23.87
C ASP A 215 -12.20 11.25 -23.36
N ARG A 216 -13.07 11.74 -24.27
CA ARG A 216 -14.47 12.04 -23.95
C ARG A 216 -15.24 10.82 -23.45
N LYS A 217 -14.98 9.65 -24.01
CA LYS A 217 -15.69 8.43 -23.60
C LYS A 217 -15.32 8.05 -22.17
N GLU A 218 -14.02 8.02 -21.87
CA GLU A 218 -13.55 7.70 -20.52
C GLU A 218 -14.04 8.72 -19.47
N ILE A 219 -14.15 10.00 -19.85
CA ILE A 219 -14.70 11.05 -18.98
C ILE A 219 -16.18 10.78 -18.70
N ASN A 220 -16.97 10.56 -19.75
CA ASN A 220 -18.42 10.32 -19.60
C ASN A 220 -18.69 9.00 -18.86
N ASP A 221 -17.93 7.93 -19.08
CA ASP A 221 -18.06 6.67 -18.34
C ASP A 221 -17.87 6.89 -16.83
N ARG A 222 -16.94 7.79 -16.41
CA ARG A 222 -16.79 8.18 -15.00
C ARG A 222 -17.95 9.04 -14.51
N LEU A 223 -18.40 10.00 -15.32
CA LEU A 223 -19.52 10.90 -14.97
C LEU A 223 -20.83 10.12 -14.80
N ASP A 224 -21.11 9.16 -15.69
CA ASP A 224 -22.29 8.29 -15.61
C ASP A 224 -22.29 7.45 -14.31
N ALA A 225 -21.13 6.89 -13.95
CA ALA A 225 -20.96 6.15 -12.71
C ALA A 225 -21.16 7.03 -11.46
N VAL A 226 -20.62 8.25 -11.48
CA VAL A 226 -20.80 9.22 -10.38
C VAL A 226 -22.27 9.64 -10.24
N GLU A 227 -22.97 9.89 -11.36
CA GLU A 227 -24.39 10.24 -11.39
C GLU A 227 -25.24 9.13 -10.76
N GLU A 228 -25.06 7.88 -11.19
CA GLU A 228 -25.82 6.75 -10.65
C GLU A 228 -25.58 6.58 -9.14
N LEU A 229 -24.32 6.71 -8.68
CA LEU A 229 -23.98 6.65 -7.25
C LEU A 229 -24.51 7.86 -6.46
N LYS A 230 -24.59 9.05 -7.08
CA LYS A 230 -25.17 10.24 -6.46
C LYS A 230 -26.67 10.09 -6.28
N ASP A 231 -27.37 9.61 -7.31
CA ASP A 231 -28.82 9.52 -7.33
C ASP A 231 -29.35 8.40 -6.43
N SER A 232 -28.55 7.37 -6.14
CA SER A 232 -28.92 6.28 -5.25
C SER A 232 -28.20 6.36 -3.88
N ILE A 233 -28.82 7.03 -2.92
CA ILE A 233 -28.30 7.19 -1.54
C ILE A 233 -28.05 5.82 -0.89
N ILE A 234 -28.94 4.84 -1.13
CA ILE A 234 -28.83 3.49 -0.54
C ILE A 234 -27.62 2.78 -1.13
N LEU A 235 -27.49 2.73 -2.46
CA LEU A 235 -26.34 2.12 -3.15
C LEU A 235 -25.03 2.73 -2.65
N ARG A 236 -24.94 4.06 -2.63
CA ARG A 236 -23.76 4.78 -2.16
C ARG A 236 -23.44 4.46 -0.70
N GLY A 237 -24.45 4.46 0.18
CA GLY A 237 -24.30 4.13 1.60
C GLY A 237 -23.77 2.72 1.84
N ASP A 238 -24.35 1.73 1.18
CA ASP A 238 -23.95 0.32 1.29
C ASP A 238 -22.51 0.10 0.82
N VAL A 239 -22.10 0.77 -0.28
CA VAL A 239 -20.72 0.71 -0.77
C VAL A 239 -19.75 1.35 0.23
N ILE A 240 -20.06 2.54 0.76
CA ILE A 240 -19.23 3.23 1.78
C ILE A 240 -19.04 2.34 3.00
N ASP A 241 -20.10 1.71 3.50
CA ASP A 241 -20.03 0.89 4.71
C ASP A 241 -19.23 -0.41 4.52
N ALA A 242 -19.22 -0.95 3.30
CA ALA A 242 -18.34 -2.05 2.94
C ALA A 242 -16.88 -1.58 2.81
N LEU A 243 -16.63 -0.48 2.10
CA LEU A 243 -15.28 0.08 1.87
C LEU A 243 -14.58 0.50 3.17
N LYS A 244 -15.28 1.02 4.17
CA LYS A 244 -14.72 1.36 5.49
C LYS A 244 -14.04 0.19 6.20
N LYS A 245 -14.40 -1.04 5.84
CA LYS A 245 -13.85 -2.28 6.43
C LYS A 245 -12.73 -2.89 5.59
N VAL A 246 -12.39 -2.26 4.48
CA VAL A 246 -11.32 -2.70 3.57
C VAL A 246 -10.04 -1.98 3.95
N TYR A 247 -9.02 -2.75 4.30
CA TYR A 247 -7.66 -2.27 4.55
C TYR A 247 -6.93 -2.00 3.23
N ASP A 248 -5.70 -1.55 3.32
CA ASP A 248 -4.85 -1.25 2.16
C ASP A 248 -4.36 -2.53 1.48
N ILE A 249 -5.19 -3.11 0.62
CA ILE A 249 -4.91 -4.37 -0.10
C ILE A 249 -3.67 -4.22 -0.99
N GLU A 250 -3.43 -3.06 -1.60
CA GLU A 250 -2.26 -2.83 -2.45
C GLU A 250 -0.96 -2.98 -1.65
N ARG A 251 -0.84 -2.30 -0.50
CA ARG A 251 0.34 -2.39 0.36
C ARG A 251 0.46 -3.73 1.07
N LEU A 252 -0.66 -4.37 1.39
CA LEU A 252 -0.66 -5.74 1.91
C LEU A 252 -0.11 -6.73 0.86
N ALA A 253 -0.51 -6.58 -0.40
CA ALA A 253 0.02 -7.36 -1.51
C ALA A 253 1.55 -7.17 -1.65
N GLY A 254 2.04 -5.94 -1.60
CA GLY A 254 3.47 -5.65 -1.57
C GLY A 254 4.20 -6.35 -0.42
N LYS A 255 3.72 -6.22 0.82
CA LYS A 255 4.32 -6.90 1.99
C LYS A 255 4.37 -8.42 1.85
N ILE A 256 3.34 -9.04 1.27
CA ILE A 256 3.28 -10.48 1.06
C ILE A 256 4.39 -10.91 0.11
N SER A 257 4.54 -10.23 -1.02
CA SER A 257 5.58 -10.52 -2.02
C SER A 257 7.00 -10.29 -1.50
N TYR A 258 7.21 -9.26 -0.65
CA TYR A 258 8.50 -9.06 0.02
C TYR A 258 8.81 -10.08 1.11
N GLY A 259 7.88 -10.95 1.44
CA GLY A 259 8.06 -11.87 2.55
C GLY A 259 8.04 -11.21 3.93
N ASN A 260 7.62 -9.95 4.05
CA ASN A 260 7.59 -9.16 5.29
C ASN A 260 6.21 -9.16 5.96
N ALA A 261 5.18 -9.67 5.30
CA ALA A 261 3.85 -9.78 5.89
C ALA A 261 3.86 -10.70 7.11
N ASN A 262 3.26 -10.24 8.19
CA ASN A 262 3.08 -10.99 9.43
C ASN A 262 1.63 -11.52 9.56
N GLY A 263 1.33 -12.20 10.67
CA GLY A 263 0.00 -12.77 10.90
C GLY A 263 -1.11 -11.72 10.93
N ARG A 264 -0.86 -10.52 11.46
CA ARG A 264 -1.83 -9.43 11.50
C ARG A 264 -2.11 -8.85 10.11
N ASP A 265 -1.08 -8.77 9.25
CA ASP A 265 -1.24 -8.36 7.85
C ASP A 265 -2.14 -9.37 7.10
N MET A 266 -1.99 -10.68 7.37
CA MET A 266 -2.87 -11.72 6.79
C MET A 266 -4.31 -11.58 7.29
N ILE A 267 -4.54 -11.29 8.56
CA ILE A 267 -5.88 -11.05 9.10
C ILE A 267 -6.49 -9.77 8.49
N SER A 268 -5.70 -8.72 8.28
CA SER A 268 -6.17 -7.51 7.60
C SER A 268 -6.58 -7.80 6.15
N LEU A 269 -5.81 -8.63 5.43
CA LEU A 269 -6.19 -9.09 4.10
C LEU A 269 -7.49 -9.91 4.15
N LYS A 270 -7.59 -10.91 5.04
CA LYS A 270 -8.82 -11.70 5.24
C LYS A 270 -10.04 -10.82 5.46
N ASN A 271 -9.95 -9.85 6.35
CA ASN A 271 -11.06 -8.95 6.68
C ASN A 271 -11.46 -8.05 5.51
N SER A 272 -10.49 -7.65 4.68
CA SER A 272 -10.73 -6.89 3.46
C SER A 272 -11.44 -7.73 2.40
N VAL A 273 -10.92 -8.93 2.14
CA VAL A 273 -11.47 -9.89 1.18
C VAL A 273 -12.91 -10.29 1.56
N LYS A 274 -13.19 -10.44 2.85
CA LYS A 274 -14.55 -10.73 3.37
C LYS A 274 -15.61 -9.71 2.92
N GLN A 275 -15.23 -8.48 2.57
CA GLN A 275 -16.16 -7.44 2.11
C GLN A 275 -16.46 -7.52 0.61
N LEU A 276 -15.60 -8.18 -0.18
CA LEU A 276 -15.71 -8.21 -1.64
C LEU A 276 -17.02 -8.82 -2.16
N PRO A 277 -17.51 -9.95 -1.62
CA PRO A 277 -18.82 -10.49 -2.00
C PRO A 277 -19.98 -9.49 -1.77
N GLN A 278 -19.94 -8.74 -0.69
CA GLN A 278 -20.95 -7.72 -0.39
C GLN A 278 -20.86 -6.55 -1.38
N ILE A 279 -19.65 -6.05 -1.67
CA ILE A 279 -19.44 -5.01 -2.70
C ILE A 279 -19.98 -5.50 -4.05
N LYS A 280 -19.62 -6.71 -4.46
CA LYS A 280 -20.09 -7.30 -5.72
C LYS A 280 -21.62 -7.41 -5.74
N LYS A 281 -22.24 -7.85 -4.66
CA LYS A 281 -23.69 -7.96 -4.54
C LYS A 281 -24.40 -6.61 -4.69
N VAL A 282 -23.88 -5.57 -4.06
CA VAL A 282 -24.47 -4.22 -4.12
C VAL A 282 -24.37 -3.65 -5.54
N LEU A 283 -23.29 -3.92 -6.27
CA LEU A 283 -23.11 -3.49 -7.66
C LEU A 283 -23.92 -4.29 -8.68
N SER A 284 -24.56 -5.41 -8.31
CA SER A 284 -25.28 -6.28 -9.25
C SER A 284 -26.47 -5.62 -9.98
N THR A 285 -26.99 -4.52 -9.43
CA THR A 285 -28.15 -3.79 -9.97
C THR A 285 -27.78 -2.50 -10.69
N THR A 286 -26.49 -2.19 -10.81
CA THR A 286 -26.01 -0.94 -11.43
C THR A 286 -26.14 -0.96 -12.96
N GLY A 287 -26.43 0.22 -13.55
CA GLY A 287 -26.65 0.45 -14.98
C GLY A 287 -25.42 1.02 -15.71
N ALA A 288 -24.65 1.91 -15.07
CA ALA A 288 -23.51 2.60 -15.67
C ALA A 288 -22.39 1.62 -16.09
N GLY A 289 -21.85 1.85 -17.30
CA GLY A 289 -20.88 0.94 -17.91
C GLY A 289 -19.68 0.63 -17.03
N LEU A 290 -19.09 1.65 -16.40
CA LEU A 290 -17.92 1.49 -15.54
C LEU A 290 -18.26 0.73 -14.25
N LEU A 291 -19.45 0.92 -13.65
CA LEU A 291 -19.87 0.15 -12.47
C LEU A 291 -20.14 -1.32 -12.82
N LYS A 292 -20.69 -1.59 -14.01
CA LYS A 292 -20.83 -2.97 -14.52
C LYS A 292 -19.49 -3.63 -14.77
N GLU A 293 -18.53 -2.91 -15.34
CA GLU A 293 -17.17 -3.41 -15.54
C GLU A 293 -16.52 -3.79 -14.21
N ILE A 294 -16.68 -2.96 -13.18
CA ILE A 294 -16.22 -3.28 -11.82
C ILE A 294 -16.94 -4.52 -11.29
N TYR A 295 -18.26 -4.61 -11.40
CA TYR A 295 -19.04 -5.76 -10.96
C TYR A 295 -18.59 -7.07 -11.62
N GLU A 296 -18.39 -7.06 -12.93
CA GLU A 296 -18.00 -8.25 -13.70
C GLU A 296 -16.58 -8.72 -13.37
N ASN A 297 -15.66 -7.75 -13.21
CA ASN A 297 -14.23 -8.03 -13.06
C ASN A 297 -13.76 -8.17 -11.60
N ILE A 298 -14.54 -7.76 -10.60
CA ILE A 298 -14.15 -7.92 -9.19
C ILE A 298 -14.11 -9.41 -8.83
N ASP A 299 -12.95 -9.86 -8.40
CA ASP A 299 -12.73 -11.22 -7.90
C ASP A 299 -12.99 -11.22 -6.38
N THR A 300 -13.82 -12.12 -5.89
CA THR A 300 -14.16 -12.23 -4.47
C THR A 300 -13.05 -12.83 -3.62
N LEU A 301 -12.03 -13.46 -4.25
CA LEU A 301 -10.85 -14.04 -3.60
C LEU A 301 -11.21 -15.01 -2.46
N ASP A 302 -12.29 -15.76 -2.63
CA ASP A 302 -12.84 -16.67 -1.60
C ASP A 302 -11.82 -17.75 -1.18
N ASP A 303 -11.00 -18.23 -2.12
CA ASP A 303 -9.90 -19.15 -1.86
C ASP A 303 -8.84 -18.56 -0.91
N ILE A 304 -8.53 -17.28 -1.05
CA ILE A 304 -7.59 -16.56 -0.17
C ILE A 304 -8.21 -16.34 1.21
N TYR A 305 -9.50 -15.99 1.26
CA TYR A 305 -10.22 -15.90 2.52
C TYR A 305 -10.18 -17.24 3.27
N GLU A 306 -10.52 -18.33 2.59
CA GLU A 306 -10.59 -19.66 3.20
C GLU A 306 -9.23 -20.15 3.73
N ILE A 307 -8.15 -19.96 2.96
CA ILE A 307 -6.83 -20.40 3.40
C ILE A 307 -6.40 -19.68 4.68
N ILE A 308 -6.62 -18.35 4.75
CA ILE A 308 -6.26 -17.57 5.94
C ILE A 308 -7.19 -17.93 7.12
N GLU A 309 -8.49 -18.06 6.88
CA GLU A 309 -9.47 -18.42 7.90
C GLU A 309 -9.20 -19.79 8.54
N LYS A 310 -8.79 -20.78 7.75
CA LYS A 310 -8.50 -22.13 8.24
C LYS A 310 -7.15 -22.21 8.95
N SER A 311 -6.19 -21.36 8.60
CA SER A 311 -4.79 -21.54 9.01
C SER A 311 -4.32 -20.59 10.12
N ILE A 312 -4.74 -19.33 10.13
CA ILE A 312 -4.18 -18.29 11.00
C ILE A 312 -5.18 -17.94 12.11
N VAL A 313 -4.69 -17.84 13.35
CA VAL A 313 -5.51 -17.41 14.50
C VAL A 313 -6.03 -15.98 14.30
N ASP A 314 -7.17 -15.65 14.92
CA ASP A 314 -7.80 -14.33 14.72
C ASP A 314 -7.01 -13.18 15.35
N GLU A 315 -6.26 -13.45 16.42
CA GLU A 315 -5.37 -12.49 17.09
C GLU A 315 -3.92 -13.01 17.11
N PRO A 316 -3.23 -12.96 15.96
CA PRO A 316 -1.86 -13.48 15.90
C PRO A 316 -0.86 -12.56 16.63
N PRO A 317 0.25 -13.11 17.15
CA PRO A 317 1.33 -12.34 17.71
C PRO A 317 1.95 -11.39 16.69
N ILE A 318 2.74 -10.40 17.16
CA ILE A 318 3.43 -9.45 16.28
C ILE A 318 4.55 -10.15 15.51
N GLY A 319 5.36 -10.95 16.21
CA GLY A 319 6.50 -11.66 15.62
C GLY A 319 6.08 -13.00 15.03
N VAL A 320 6.44 -13.26 13.79
CA VAL A 320 6.14 -14.54 13.10
C VAL A 320 6.84 -15.72 13.76
N LYS A 321 7.93 -15.46 14.50
CA LYS A 321 8.71 -16.47 15.23
C LYS A 321 8.36 -16.59 16.72
N ASP A 322 7.31 -15.92 17.16
CA ASP A 322 6.91 -15.94 18.58
C ASP A 322 6.07 -17.17 18.93
N GLY A 323 5.61 -17.93 17.95
CA GLY A 323 4.68 -19.05 18.09
C GLY A 323 3.24 -18.61 18.33
N GLY A 324 2.28 -19.54 18.24
CA GLY A 324 0.86 -19.26 18.44
C GLY A 324 0.18 -18.57 17.24
N ILE A 325 0.72 -18.72 16.03
CA ILE A 325 0.19 -18.10 14.82
C ILE A 325 -0.77 -19.01 14.04
N ILE A 326 -0.58 -20.32 14.11
CA ILE A 326 -1.37 -21.31 13.38
C ILE A 326 -2.55 -21.81 14.22
N LYS A 327 -3.75 -21.85 13.61
CA LYS A 327 -4.98 -22.37 14.23
C LYS A 327 -4.85 -23.86 14.55
N ILE A 328 -5.48 -24.26 15.62
CA ILE A 328 -5.66 -25.67 15.96
C ILE A 328 -6.57 -26.30 14.88
N GLY A 329 -6.20 -27.50 14.42
CA GLY A 329 -6.89 -28.22 13.35
C GLY A 329 -6.33 -27.97 11.96
N TYR A 330 -5.33 -27.09 11.78
CA TYR A 330 -4.70 -26.85 10.49
C TYR A 330 -3.63 -27.90 10.16
N ASP A 331 -2.74 -28.18 11.10
CA ASP A 331 -1.65 -29.14 10.94
C ASP A 331 -1.62 -30.14 12.10
N PRO A 332 -1.80 -31.46 11.84
CA PRO A 332 -1.86 -32.49 12.88
C PRO A 332 -0.56 -32.63 13.69
N GLU A 333 0.62 -32.35 13.09
CA GLU A 333 1.91 -32.44 13.81
C GLU A 333 2.04 -31.27 14.78
N ILE A 334 1.67 -30.07 14.37
CA ILE A 334 1.64 -28.87 15.22
C ILE A 334 0.68 -29.10 16.40
N ASP A 335 -0.52 -29.62 16.12
CA ASP A 335 -1.54 -29.88 17.14
C ASP A 335 -1.07 -30.90 18.18
N LYS A 336 -0.47 -31.99 17.73
CA LYS A 336 0.09 -33.03 18.61
C LYS A 336 1.18 -32.47 19.55
N LEU A 337 2.06 -31.62 19.03
CA LEU A 337 3.12 -31.00 19.83
C LEU A 337 2.57 -29.94 20.80
N LYS A 338 1.57 -29.14 20.38
CA LYS A 338 0.86 -28.21 21.27
C LYS A 338 0.19 -28.95 22.44
N LEU A 339 -0.43 -30.09 22.15
CA LEU A 339 -1.04 -30.93 23.17
C LEU A 339 0.03 -31.47 24.16
N ALA A 340 1.13 -31.99 23.63
CA ALA A 340 2.24 -32.49 24.44
C ALA A 340 2.83 -31.40 25.34
N THR A 341 2.97 -30.18 24.87
CA THR A 341 3.42 -29.01 25.67
C THR A 341 2.41 -28.68 26.78
N THR A 342 1.12 -28.73 26.47
CA THR A 342 0.05 -28.44 27.45
C THR A 342 -0.05 -29.52 28.50
N GLU A 343 0.07 -30.79 28.13
CA GLU A 343 0.13 -31.93 29.05
C GLU A 343 1.40 -31.88 29.89
N GLY A 344 2.55 -31.56 29.30
CA GLY A 344 3.81 -31.40 30.03
C GLY A 344 3.73 -30.36 31.14
N LYS A 345 3.01 -29.25 30.94
CA LYS A 345 2.75 -28.26 32.00
C LYS A 345 1.87 -28.79 33.11
N LYS A 346 0.91 -29.69 32.81
CA LYS A 346 0.13 -30.39 33.83
C LYS A 346 1.01 -31.37 34.63
N TRP A 347 1.90 -32.11 33.98
CA TRP A 347 2.84 -33.01 34.65
C TRP A 347 3.78 -32.28 35.62
N ILE A 348 4.19 -31.05 35.31
CA ILE A 348 4.96 -30.20 36.22
C ILE A 348 4.14 -29.85 37.46
N LEU A 349 2.86 -29.55 37.35
CA LEU A 349 1.98 -29.29 38.50
C LEU A 349 1.76 -30.58 39.35
N GLU A 350 1.63 -31.72 38.68
CA GLU A 350 1.53 -33.01 39.32
C GLU A 350 2.83 -33.36 40.06
N LEU A 351 3.98 -33.10 39.44
CA LEU A 351 5.30 -33.26 40.09
C LEU A 351 5.45 -32.33 41.30
N GLU A 352 5.01 -31.07 41.21
CA GLU A 352 5.00 -30.14 42.35
C GLU A 352 4.18 -30.70 43.51
N SER A 353 3.00 -31.25 43.23
CA SER A 353 2.13 -31.84 44.27
C SER A 353 2.75 -33.11 44.89
N LYS A 354 3.31 -33.99 44.06
CA LYS A 354 4.02 -35.21 44.47
C LYS A 354 5.24 -34.89 45.33
N GLU A 355 6.02 -33.89 44.92
CA GLU A 355 7.21 -33.48 45.69
C GLU A 355 6.84 -32.82 47.03
N ARG A 356 5.75 -32.03 47.08
CA ARG A 356 5.23 -31.49 48.35
C ARG A 356 4.80 -32.60 49.30
N GLU A 357 4.15 -33.63 48.81
CA GLU A 357 3.68 -34.76 49.62
C GLU A 357 4.84 -35.61 50.10
N GLN A 358 5.79 -35.92 49.23
CA GLN A 358 6.96 -36.75 49.59
C GLN A 358 7.94 -36.07 50.55
N THR A 359 8.15 -34.75 50.40
CA THR A 359 9.09 -34.00 51.23
C THR A 359 8.46 -33.42 52.48
N GLY A 360 7.13 -33.31 52.55
CA GLY A 360 6.41 -32.62 53.63
C GLY A 360 6.58 -31.11 53.61
N ILE A 361 7.23 -30.52 52.58
CA ILE A 361 7.49 -29.08 52.44
C ILE A 361 6.29 -28.40 51.80
N LYS A 362 5.35 -27.91 52.62
CA LYS A 362 4.12 -27.26 52.16
C LYS A 362 4.37 -26.03 51.28
N GLY A 363 5.48 -25.33 51.47
CA GLY A 363 5.85 -24.11 50.72
C GLY A 363 6.69 -24.36 49.46
N LEU A 364 6.93 -25.62 49.07
CA LEU A 364 7.65 -25.98 47.86
C LEU A 364 6.86 -25.51 46.63
N LYS A 365 7.56 -24.89 45.68
CA LYS A 365 6.99 -24.45 44.38
C LYS A 365 7.92 -24.84 43.25
N VAL A 366 7.34 -25.26 42.13
CA VAL A 366 8.06 -25.37 40.86
C VAL A 366 7.92 -24.06 40.10
N GLY A 367 9.04 -23.44 39.73
CA GLY A 367 9.10 -22.20 38.96
C GLY A 367 9.91 -22.38 37.69
N PHE A 368 9.75 -21.40 36.76
CA PHE A 368 10.51 -21.34 35.53
C PHE A 368 11.27 -20.01 35.41
N ASN A 369 12.49 -20.09 34.93
CA ASN A 369 13.32 -18.93 34.63
C ASN A 369 13.98 -19.13 33.26
N LYS A 370 13.94 -18.12 32.37
CA LYS A 370 14.51 -18.21 31.02
C LYS A 370 15.99 -18.60 30.98
N VAL A 371 16.77 -18.26 32.00
CA VAL A 371 18.22 -18.54 32.07
C VAL A 371 18.52 -19.91 32.69
N PHE A 372 17.74 -20.32 33.70
CA PHE A 372 18.02 -21.54 34.50
C PHE A 372 17.03 -22.68 34.22
N GLY A 373 15.98 -22.46 33.44
CA GLY A 373 14.92 -23.43 33.18
C GLY A 373 13.97 -23.61 34.36
N TYR A 374 13.38 -24.81 34.47
CA TYR A 374 12.52 -25.17 35.59
C TYR A 374 13.35 -25.48 36.85
N PHE A 375 12.84 -25.10 38.02
CA PHE A 375 13.47 -25.32 39.31
C PHE A 375 12.42 -25.52 40.40
N ILE A 376 12.83 -26.27 41.45
CA ILE A 376 12.07 -26.42 42.68
C ILE A 376 12.60 -25.37 43.66
N GLU A 377 11.75 -24.49 44.15
CA GLU A 377 12.09 -23.44 45.12
C GLU A 377 11.66 -23.87 46.51
N VAL A 378 12.65 -23.88 47.45
CA VAL A 378 12.45 -24.19 48.84
C VAL A 378 12.91 -23.01 49.68
N THR A 379 12.07 -22.56 50.62
CA THR A 379 12.42 -21.49 51.57
C THR A 379 13.47 -21.92 52.56
N LYS A 380 14.31 -20.99 53.04
CA LYS A 380 15.41 -21.27 53.97
C LYS A 380 14.98 -21.98 55.25
N SER A 381 13.75 -21.77 55.73
CA SER A 381 13.16 -22.44 56.87
C SER A 381 12.99 -23.95 56.71
N ASN A 382 12.96 -24.45 55.48
CA ASN A 382 12.66 -25.85 55.16
C ASN A 382 13.88 -26.59 54.55
N LEU A 383 15.08 -26.00 54.59
CA LEU A 383 16.28 -26.61 53.97
C LEU A 383 16.68 -27.95 54.61
N SER A 384 16.41 -28.15 55.90
CA SER A 384 16.65 -29.41 56.56
C SER A 384 15.79 -30.59 56.12
N MET A 385 14.70 -30.30 55.37
CA MET A 385 13.78 -31.30 54.82
C MET A 385 14.07 -31.62 53.35
N VAL A 386 15.08 -30.98 52.77
CA VAL A 386 15.44 -31.18 51.35
C VAL A 386 16.10 -32.54 51.17
N PRO A 387 15.58 -33.43 50.27
CA PRO A 387 16.18 -34.74 50.05
C PRO A 387 17.53 -34.66 49.32
N ASP A 388 18.41 -35.68 49.54
CA ASP A 388 19.71 -35.76 48.86
C ASP A 388 19.65 -35.84 47.34
N ARG A 389 18.52 -36.26 46.77
CA ARG A 389 18.27 -36.28 45.31
C ARG A 389 18.11 -34.91 44.67
N TYR A 390 17.97 -33.83 45.45
CA TYR A 390 17.86 -32.48 44.97
C TYR A 390 19.25 -31.89 44.72
N VAL A 391 19.52 -31.54 43.47
CA VAL A 391 20.77 -30.87 43.10
C VAL A 391 20.56 -29.36 43.17
N ARG A 392 21.33 -28.68 44.03
CA ARG A 392 21.24 -27.22 44.20
C ARG A 392 21.76 -26.50 42.97
N LYS A 393 20.92 -25.62 42.39
CA LYS A 393 21.25 -24.78 41.26
C LYS A 393 21.58 -23.33 41.62
N GLN A 394 20.86 -22.76 42.61
CA GLN A 394 21.01 -21.35 42.96
C GLN A 394 20.61 -21.11 44.42
N THR A 395 21.37 -20.25 45.09
CA THR A 395 21.05 -19.75 46.43
C THR A 395 20.63 -18.28 46.34
N LEU A 396 19.45 -17.97 46.88
CA LEU A 396 18.88 -16.63 46.98
C LEU A 396 18.80 -16.18 48.46
N THR A 397 18.44 -14.92 48.68
CA THR A 397 18.36 -14.33 50.01
C THR A 397 17.39 -15.09 50.93
N ASN A 398 16.21 -15.54 50.39
CA ASN A 398 15.14 -16.14 51.20
C ASN A 398 14.82 -17.59 50.84
N CYS A 399 15.40 -18.14 49.76
CA CYS A 399 15.15 -19.51 49.30
C CYS A 399 16.37 -20.09 48.59
N GLU A 400 16.32 -21.38 48.34
CA GLU A 400 17.24 -22.09 47.45
C GLU A 400 16.48 -22.77 46.33
N ARG A 401 17.12 -22.88 45.17
CA ARG A 401 16.55 -23.47 43.95
C ARG A 401 17.29 -24.76 43.63
N TYR A 402 16.51 -25.80 43.41
CA TYR A 402 16.97 -27.14 43.16
C TYR A 402 16.43 -27.68 41.84
N ILE A 403 17.09 -28.74 41.36
CA ILE A 403 16.63 -29.53 40.22
C ILE A 403 16.65 -31.01 40.59
N THR A 404 15.72 -31.77 40.06
CA THR A 404 15.72 -33.24 40.12
C THR A 404 15.86 -33.79 38.70
N GLU A 405 16.29 -35.04 38.57
CA GLU A 405 16.40 -35.70 37.26
C GLU A 405 15.05 -35.81 36.57
N GLU A 406 13.97 -36.11 37.33
CA GLU A 406 12.59 -36.13 36.81
C GLU A 406 12.16 -34.78 36.23
N LEU A 407 12.41 -33.69 36.97
CA LEU A 407 12.11 -32.32 36.51
C LEU A 407 12.93 -31.95 35.26
N LYS A 408 14.20 -32.35 35.19
CA LYS A 408 15.07 -32.09 34.04
C LYS A 408 14.61 -32.83 32.79
N ASN A 409 14.14 -34.07 32.94
CA ASN A 409 13.60 -34.84 31.81
C ASN A 409 12.31 -34.24 31.28
N LEU A 410 11.39 -33.81 32.17
CA LEU A 410 10.17 -33.10 31.78
C LEU A 410 10.48 -31.76 31.12
N GLU A 411 11.44 -31.00 31.64
CA GLU A 411 11.91 -29.75 31.04
C GLU A 411 12.37 -29.94 29.60
N ASN A 412 13.25 -30.92 29.35
CA ASN A 412 13.78 -31.21 28.03
C ASN A 412 12.67 -31.59 27.05
N GLN A 413 11.67 -32.34 27.49
CA GLN A 413 10.51 -32.72 26.66
C GLN A 413 9.64 -31.48 26.32
N ILE A 414 9.35 -30.63 27.32
CA ILE A 414 8.51 -29.46 27.13
C ILE A 414 9.20 -28.43 26.24
N LEU A 415 10.44 -28.04 26.56
CA LEU A 415 11.18 -27.02 25.80
C LEU A 415 11.48 -27.47 24.37
N GLY A 416 11.87 -28.76 24.21
CA GLY A 416 12.07 -29.32 22.88
C GLY A 416 10.77 -29.34 22.02
N ALA A 417 9.62 -29.60 22.65
CA ALA A 417 8.34 -29.53 21.98
C ALA A 417 7.94 -28.07 21.63
N GLU A 418 8.15 -27.11 22.55
CA GLU A 418 7.87 -25.70 22.32
C GLU A 418 8.71 -25.12 21.17
N GLU A 419 10.02 -25.36 21.13
CA GLU A 419 10.90 -24.92 20.04
C GLU A 419 10.50 -25.53 18.70
N ARG A 420 10.12 -26.82 18.71
CA ARG A 420 9.66 -27.50 17.50
C ARG A 420 8.33 -26.95 17.01
N VAL A 421 7.37 -26.66 17.90
CA VAL A 421 6.10 -26.02 17.56
C VAL A 421 6.35 -24.68 16.87
N VAL A 422 7.18 -23.82 17.48
CA VAL A 422 7.50 -22.49 16.91
C VAL A 422 8.10 -22.61 15.51
N THR A 423 9.02 -23.56 15.32
CA THR A 423 9.65 -23.81 14.01
C THR A 423 8.65 -24.28 12.97
N LEU A 424 7.78 -25.24 13.32
CA LEU A 424 6.76 -25.76 12.41
C LEU A 424 5.71 -24.70 12.07
N GLU A 425 5.25 -23.92 13.05
CA GLU A 425 4.31 -22.83 12.82
C GLU A 425 4.90 -21.75 11.90
N TYR A 426 6.20 -21.42 12.08
CA TYR A 426 6.88 -20.50 11.17
C TYR A 426 6.95 -21.04 9.74
N ASN A 427 7.29 -22.32 9.56
CA ASN A 427 7.35 -22.95 8.23
C ASN A 427 5.96 -22.98 7.56
N ALA A 428 4.93 -23.42 8.30
CA ALA A 428 3.55 -23.42 7.82
C ALA A 428 3.07 -22.02 7.44
N PHE A 429 3.40 -21.00 8.24
CA PHE A 429 3.09 -19.61 7.92
C PHE A 429 3.78 -19.16 6.62
N CYS A 430 5.06 -19.51 6.43
CA CYS A 430 5.79 -19.19 5.20
C CYS A 430 5.17 -19.86 3.97
N GLU A 431 4.71 -21.12 4.09
CA GLU A 431 4.02 -21.84 3.01
C GLU A 431 2.68 -21.19 2.66
N ILE A 432 1.88 -20.80 3.66
CA ILE A 432 0.62 -20.08 3.47
C ILE A 432 0.89 -18.74 2.76
N ARG A 433 1.88 -17.97 3.22
CA ARG A 433 2.26 -16.71 2.60
C ARG A 433 2.67 -16.89 1.14
N SER A 434 3.50 -17.90 0.85
CA SER A 434 3.94 -18.19 -0.53
C SER A 434 2.78 -18.68 -1.42
N SER A 435 1.79 -19.38 -0.86
CA SER A 435 0.57 -19.76 -1.58
C SER A 435 -0.25 -18.52 -1.99
N ILE A 436 -0.38 -17.55 -1.10
CA ILE A 436 -1.10 -16.29 -1.38
C ILE A 436 -0.30 -15.42 -2.36
N GLU A 437 1.02 -15.38 -2.24
CA GLU A 437 1.93 -14.67 -3.15
C GLU A 437 1.71 -15.08 -4.61
N LYS A 438 1.51 -16.34 -4.90
CA LYS A 438 1.19 -16.83 -6.25
C LYS A 438 -0.10 -16.23 -6.84
N GLN A 439 -0.96 -15.67 -6.02
CA GLN A 439 -2.23 -15.04 -6.42
C GLN A 439 -2.15 -13.49 -6.44
N ILE A 440 -0.95 -12.92 -6.35
CA ILE A 440 -0.76 -11.48 -6.15
C ILE A 440 -1.39 -10.64 -7.26
N GLN A 441 -1.35 -11.10 -8.50
CA GLN A 441 -1.95 -10.40 -9.65
C GLN A 441 -3.47 -10.26 -9.52
N ARG A 442 -4.16 -11.30 -9.02
CA ARG A 442 -5.61 -11.26 -8.76
C ARG A 442 -5.93 -10.26 -7.65
N ILE A 443 -5.10 -10.25 -6.60
CA ILE A 443 -5.23 -9.33 -5.47
C ILE A 443 -5.04 -7.89 -5.94
N GLN A 444 -3.99 -7.60 -6.70
CA GLN A 444 -3.71 -6.27 -7.24
C GLN A 444 -4.80 -5.77 -8.20
N LYS A 445 -5.29 -6.64 -9.11
CA LYS A 445 -6.40 -6.30 -10.01
C LYS A 445 -7.66 -5.93 -9.21
N THR A 446 -7.99 -6.71 -8.19
CA THR A 446 -9.16 -6.44 -7.33
C THR A 446 -8.98 -5.14 -6.54
N ALA A 447 -7.78 -4.88 -5.99
CA ALA A 447 -7.47 -3.64 -5.30
C ALA A 447 -7.65 -2.40 -6.19
N THR A 448 -7.23 -2.47 -7.47
CA THR A 448 -7.44 -1.41 -8.46
C THR A 448 -8.92 -1.14 -8.71
N LEU A 449 -9.76 -2.16 -8.81
CA LEU A 449 -11.20 -2.00 -8.99
C LEU A 449 -11.88 -1.39 -7.76
N VAL A 450 -11.47 -1.85 -6.57
CA VAL A 450 -11.98 -1.31 -5.29
C VAL A 450 -11.55 0.14 -5.10
N SER A 451 -10.31 0.51 -5.42
CA SER A 451 -9.85 1.91 -5.35
C SER A 451 -10.59 2.81 -6.34
N THR A 452 -10.87 2.30 -7.55
CA THR A 452 -11.67 3.01 -8.56
C THR A 452 -13.09 3.28 -8.04
N LEU A 453 -13.74 2.27 -7.48
CA LEU A 453 -15.07 2.41 -6.89
C LEU A 453 -15.07 3.44 -5.75
N ASP A 454 -14.05 3.41 -4.88
CA ASP A 454 -13.93 4.35 -3.76
C ASP A 454 -13.80 5.81 -4.22
N VAL A 455 -13.04 6.07 -5.31
CA VAL A 455 -12.94 7.41 -5.90
C VAL A 455 -14.28 7.87 -6.49
N LEU A 456 -14.98 6.99 -7.22
CA LEU A 456 -16.29 7.32 -7.80
C LEU A 456 -17.33 7.65 -6.71
N VAL A 457 -17.33 6.86 -5.61
CA VAL A 457 -18.17 7.11 -4.43
C VAL A 457 -17.80 8.41 -3.73
N SER A 458 -16.50 8.71 -3.64
CA SER A 458 -16.01 9.99 -3.11
C SER A 458 -16.55 11.18 -3.92
N PHE A 459 -16.47 11.11 -5.24
CA PHE A 459 -17.03 12.15 -6.12
C PHE A 459 -18.55 12.27 -5.99
N ALA A 460 -19.27 11.15 -5.96
CA ALA A 460 -20.72 11.15 -5.78
C ALA A 460 -21.15 11.77 -4.44
N THR A 461 -20.41 11.48 -3.37
CA THR A 461 -20.65 12.05 -2.05
C THR A 461 -20.42 13.56 -2.03
N VAL A 462 -19.33 14.03 -2.63
CA VAL A 462 -19.06 15.47 -2.72
C VAL A 462 -20.06 16.17 -3.64
N ALA A 463 -20.44 15.55 -4.76
CA ALA A 463 -21.43 16.11 -5.68
C ALA A 463 -22.80 16.29 -5.00
N GLU A 464 -23.20 15.36 -4.11
CA GLU A 464 -24.41 15.50 -3.32
C GLU A 464 -24.27 16.59 -2.23
N ASP A 465 -23.20 16.50 -1.40
CA ASP A 465 -22.95 17.43 -0.30
C ASP A 465 -22.88 18.91 -0.76
N MET A 466 -22.30 19.14 -1.96
CA MET A 466 -22.02 20.47 -2.51
C MET A 466 -22.96 20.87 -3.64
N ASN A 467 -23.97 20.07 -3.93
CA ASN A 467 -24.91 20.32 -5.02
C ASN A 467 -24.21 20.52 -6.39
N TYR A 468 -23.25 19.67 -6.72
CA TYR A 468 -22.63 19.68 -8.04
C TYR A 468 -23.46 18.92 -9.04
N VAL A 469 -23.42 19.38 -10.29
CA VAL A 469 -24.13 18.82 -11.44
C VAL A 469 -23.17 18.10 -12.38
N LYS A 470 -23.69 17.13 -13.13
CA LYS A 470 -22.93 16.47 -14.19
C LYS A 470 -22.74 17.44 -15.36
N PRO A 471 -21.49 17.71 -15.76
CA PRO A 471 -21.22 18.51 -16.95
C PRO A 471 -21.52 17.73 -18.22
N GLU A 472 -21.93 18.40 -19.25
CA GLU A 472 -21.95 17.87 -20.62
C GLU A 472 -20.54 18.02 -21.22
N VAL A 473 -19.96 16.92 -21.68
CA VAL A 473 -18.60 16.89 -22.24
C VAL A 473 -18.67 16.36 -23.66
N ASP A 474 -18.32 17.20 -24.61
CA ASP A 474 -18.32 16.90 -26.05
C ASP A 474 -16.92 17.14 -26.68
N ASN A 475 -16.86 17.17 -28.01
CA ASN A 475 -15.65 17.48 -28.78
C ASN A 475 -15.67 18.92 -29.33
N GLY A 476 -16.61 19.76 -28.89
CA GLY A 476 -16.72 21.15 -29.29
C GLY A 476 -15.67 22.03 -28.62
N GLY A 477 -15.49 23.24 -29.19
CA GLY A 477 -14.57 24.25 -28.67
C GLY A 477 -15.24 25.28 -27.76
N VAL A 478 -16.35 24.93 -27.09
CA VAL A 478 -17.13 25.87 -26.26
C VAL A 478 -16.94 25.52 -24.78
N ILE A 479 -16.70 26.55 -23.97
CA ILE A 479 -16.76 26.47 -22.51
C ILE A 479 -17.93 27.36 -22.07
N ASP A 480 -19.04 26.74 -21.62
CA ASP A 480 -20.23 27.43 -21.09
C ASP A 480 -20.51 26.98 -19.66
N ILE A 481 -20.17 27.83 -18.71
CA ILE A 481 -20.37 27.58 -17.28
C ILE A 481 -21.42 28.56 -16.76
N LYS A 482 -22.57 28.05 -16.33
CA LYS A 482 -23.61 28.83 -15.65
C LYS A 482 -23.45 28.73 -14.15
N GLU A 483 -23.54 29.87 -13.47
CA GLU A 483 -23.42 29.96 -12.00
C GLU A 483 -22.18 29.24 -11.46
N GLY A 484 -21.03 29.43 -12.10
CA GLY A 484 -19.76 28.82 -11.75
C GLY A 484 -19.32 29.17 -10.33
N ARG A 485 -18.96 28.13 -9.53
CA ARG A 485 -18.52 28.26 -8.15
C ARG A 485 -17.10 27.72 -7.98
N HIS A 486 -16.31 28.35 -7.13
CA HIS A 486 -14.96 27.87 -6.84
C HIS A 486 -15.02 26.87 -5.67
N PRO A 487 -14.76 25.57 -5.89
CA PRO A 487 -15.02 24.52 -4.90
C PRO A 487 -14.26 24.71 -3.57
N VAL A 488 -13.04 25.21 -3.63
CA VAL A 488 -12.21 25.43 -2.44
C VAL A 488 -12.68 26.66 -1.67
N ILE A 489 -12.89 27.79 -2.36
CA ILE A 489 -13.31 29.03 -1.74
C ILE A 489 -14.70 28.87 -1.11
N GLU A 490 -15.64 28.29 -1.83
CA GLU A 490 -16.99 28.00 -1.33
C GLU A 490 -16.96 27.23 -0.01
N LYS A 491 -16.12 26.19 0.07
CA LYS A 491 -15.96 25.36 1.28
C LYS A 491 -15.22 26.07 2.42
N MET A 492 -14.40 27.08 2.11
CA MET A 492 -13.64 27.84 3.11
C MET A 492 -14.42 29.05 3.68
N ILE A 493 -15.36 29.60 2.93
CA ILE A 493 -16.17 30.71 3.38
C ILE A 493 -17.19 30.19 4.41
N SER A 494 -17.05 30.61 5.67
CA SER A 494 -17.94 30.19 6.77
C SER A 494 -19.09 31.16 7.07
N ASN A 495 -18.97 32.45 6.67
CA ASN A 495 -19.87 33.52 7.12
C ASN A 495 -20.58 34.31 5.97
N SER A 496 -20.39 33.91 4.72
CA SER A 496 -21.04 34.55 3.56
C SER A 496 -21.32 33.53 2.46
N ASN A 497 -22.33 33.78 1.65
CA ASN A 497 -22.59 32.97 0.47
C ASN A 497 -21.56 33.26 -0.62
N PHE A 498 -21.10 32.22 -1.30
CA PHE A 498 -20.31 32.37 -2.52
C PHE A 498 -21.22 32.96 -3.61
N VAL A 499 -20.76 33.99 -4.30
CA VAL A 499 -21.48 34.58 -5.42
C VAL A 499 -21.02 33.88 -6.71
N PRO A 500 -21.88 33.11 -7.37
CA PRO A 500 -21.50 32.41 -8.60
C PRO A 500 -21.36 33.38 -9.78
N ASN A 501 -20.57 32.98 -10.78
CA ASN A 501 -20.35 33.76 -12.00
C ASN A 501 -20.48 32.88 -13.25
N ASP A 502 -21.08 33.42 -14.29
CA ASP A 502 -21.12 32.78 -15.60
C ASP A 502 -19.79 32.97 -16.33
N THR A 503 -19.39 31.96 -17.09
CA THR A 503 -18.19 32.02 -17.94
C THR A 503 -18.53 31.41 -19.29
N TYR A 504 -18.30 32.17 -20.37
CA TYR A 504 -18.52 31.70 -21.74
C TYR A 504 -17.30 32.00 -22.60
N LEU A 505 -16.73 30.97 -23.23
CA LEU A 505 -15.63 31.07 -24.18
C LEU A 505 -15.94 30.17 -25.39
N ASP A 506 -15.63 30.63 -26.60
CA ASP A 506 -15.77 29.88 -27.84
C ASP A 506 -14.58 30.08 -28.78
N GLU A 507 -14.57 29.38 -29.92
CA GLU A 507 -13.48 29.46 -30.90
C GLU A 507 -13.65 30.64 -31.91
N GLU A 508 -14.80 31.30 -31.93
CA GLU A 508 -15.14 32.32 -32.96
C GLU A 508 -15.04 33.75 -32.42
N GLY A 509 -15.95 34.14 -31.52
CA GLY A 509 -16.12 35.54 -31.10
C GLY A 509 -15.63 35.83 -29.67
N ASN A 510 -15.59 34.83 -28.78
CA ASN A 510 -15.31 35.00 -27.37
C ASN A 510 -14.06 34.20 -26.92
N ARG A 511 -12.96 34.36 -27.66
CA ARG A 511 -11.70 33.63 -27.38
C ARG A 511 -10.94 34.18 -26.17
N LEU A 512 -11.20 35.40 -25.78
CA LEU A 512 -10.49 36.13 -24.75
C LEU A 512 -11.44 36.90 -23.85
N ALA A 513 -11.35 36.71 -22.56
CA ALA A 513 -12.06 37.51 -21.57
C ALA A 513 -11.07 38.39 -20.80
N ILE A 514 -11.32 39.72 -20.79
CA ILE A 514 -10.55 40.67 -19.97
C ILE A 514 -11.32 40.92 -18.67
N ILE A 515 -10.77 40.45 -17.57
CA ILE A 515 -11.35 40.57 -16.23
C ILE A 515 -10.71 41.77 -15.53
N THR A 516 -11.50 42.82 -15.24
CA THR A 516 -11.04 44.02 -14.53
C THR A 516 -11.80 44.19 -13.23
N GLY A 517 -11.21 44.92 -12.29
CA GLY A 517 -11.83 45.21 -11.00
C GLY A 517 -10.81 45.65 -9.96
N PRO A 518 -11.25 46.28 -8.86
CA PRO A 518 -10.36 46.64 -7.75
C PRO A 518 -9.83 45.40 -7.05
N ASN A 519 -8.63 45.51 -6.49
CA ASN A 519 -7.90 44.36 -5.90
C ASN A 519 -8.62 43.67 -4.72
N MET A 520 -9.61 44.30 -4.10
CA MET A 520 -10.37 43.74 -2.96
C MET A 520 -11.80 43.33 -3.31
N ALA A 521 -12.17 43.29 -4.58
CA ALA A 521 -13.53 42.97 -5.04
C ALA A 521 -13.68 41.56 -5.61
N GLY A 522 -12.84 40.63 -5.24
CA GLY A 522 -12.95 39.23 -5.67
C GLY A 522 -12.44 38.96 -7.08
N LYS A 523 -11.55 39.78 -7.62
CA LYS A 523 -10.94 39.58 -8.95
C LYS A 523 -9.99 38.37 -8.97
N SER A 524 -9.35 38.04 -7.86
CA SER A 524 -8.36 36.95 -7.70
C SER A 524 -8.99 35.76 -7.02
#